data_3e3fd9728630c6615841d6c1d096661e
#
_entry.id   3e3fd9728630c6615841d6c1d096661e
#
_cell.length_a   1.000
_cell.length_b   1.000
_cell.length_c   1.000
_cell.angle_alpha   90.00
_cell.angle_beta   90.00
_cell.angle_gamma   90.00
#
_symmetry.space_group_name_H-M   'P 1'
#
loop_
_entity.id
_entity.type
_entity.pdbx_description
1 polymer ?
#
loop_
_entity_poly.entity_id
_entity_poly.type
_entity_poly.pdbx_seq_one_letter_code
_entity_poly.pdbx_strand_id
1 'polypeptide(L)'
;MADRARQHGDGCLADIYKVHTGQPCIPYEDSVEEALCFGWIDSLIQRIDEQRYARKFTPRRAGSAWSDTNKRRVAKVIREGRGSSLPHGSDMALCDWNPPARMTAAGLAKIDYPLEEPPPAPKRKELVLPVWLVEGLKTSPQAWENFEKLPPSHQRRYAGWISDAKQEATRQRRIQEAIRMLEKNERLGISPPKVKKVG
;
A
#
# COMPACT_ATOMS: atom_id res chain seq x y z
N MET A 1 21.96 -6.26 14.53
CA MET A 1 22.52 -6.17 13.16
C MET A 1 21.65 -5.23 12.37
N ALA A 2 22.16 -4.05 12.05
CA ALA A 2 21.41 -3.00 11.37
C ALA A 2 21.06 -3.44 9.95
N ASP A 3 19.76 -3.41 9.63
CA ASP A 3 19.29 -3.64 8.27
C ASP A 3 19.73 -2.48 7.39
N ARG A 4 20.65 -2.76 6.49
CA ARG A 4 21.30 -1.78 5.63
C ARG A 4 20.37 -1.43 4.46
N ALA A 5 20.06 -0.17 4.31
CA ALA A 5 19.65 0.34 3.03
C ALA A 5 20.77 0.13 2.01
N ARG A 6 20.43 -0.44 0.86
CA ARG A 6 21.39 -0.77 -0.20
C ARG A 6 21.16 0.14 -1.39
N GLN A 7 22.20 0.76 -1.87
CA GLN A 7 22.14 1.43 -3.17
C GLN A 7 21.90 0.39 -4.28
N HIS A 8 20.91 0.64 -5.12
CA HIS A 8 20.60 -0.22 -6.26
C HIS A 8 20.30 0.62 -7.50
N GLY A 9 21.29 0.82 -8.31
CA GLY A 9 21.23 1.73 -9.46
C GLY A 9 20.89 3.16 -9.03
N ASP A 10 19.92 3.78 -9.66
CA ASP A 10 19.47 5.16 -9.36
C ASP A 10 18.58 5.27 -8.11
N GLY A 11 18.55 4.28 -7.23
CA GLY A 11 17.65 4.24 -6.09
C GLY A 11 18.23 3.62 -4.83
N CYS A 12 17.49 3.76 -3.74
CA CYS A 12 17.77 3.18 -2.44
C CYS A 12 16.75 2.08 -2.13
N LEU A 13 17.21 0.95 -1.59
CA LEU A 13 16.37 -0.12 -1.07
C LEU A 13 16.36 -0.03 0.46
N ALA A 14 15.19 0.16 1.04
CA ALA A 14 14.98 0.10 2.47
C ALA A 14 14.35 -1.25 2.85
N ASP A 15 14.99 -1.99 3.74
CA ASP A 15 14.44 -3.21 4.32
C ASP A 15 13.50 -2.82 5.46
N ILE A 16 12.23 -3.23 5.37
CA ILE A 16 11.18 -2.83 6.30
C ILE A 16 10.60 -4.08 6.96
N TYR A 17 10.54 -4.08 8.30
CA TYR A 17 9.87 -5.13 9.05
C TYR A 17 8.35 -5.03 8.91
N LYS A 18 7.70 -6.18 8.79
CA LYS A 18 6.24 -6.26 8.77
C LYS A 18 5.68 -6.02 10.18
N VAL A 19 4.54 -5.37 10.26
CA VAL A 19 3.89 -4.98 11.52
C VAL A 19 3.75 -6.14 12.51
N HIS A 20 3.47 -7.35 12.03
CA HIS A 20 3.27 -8.52 12.89
C HIS A 20 4.54 -9.00 13.61
N THR A 21 5.72 -8.51 13.22
CA THR A 21 6.98 -8.89 13.87
C THR A 21 7.23 -8.16 15.19
N GLY A 22 6.53 -7.06 15.43
CA GLY A 22 6.77 -6.19 16.58
C GLY A 22 8.15 -5.50 16.59
N GLN A 23 8.96 -5.69 15.53
CA GLN A 23 10.28 -5.07 15.44
C GLN A 23 10.15 -3.56 15.15
N PRO A 24 10.96 -2.71 15.81
CA PRO A 24 10.96 -1.28 15.53
C PRO A 24 11.39 -1.04 14.08
N CYS A 25 10.59 -0.26 13.37
CA CYS A 25 10.81 0.06 11.97
C CYS A 25 10.19 1.41 11.65
N ILE A 26 10.77 2.14 10.70
CA ILE A 26 10.18 3.37 10.21
C ILE A 26 8.77 3.08 9.65
N PRO A 27 7.72 3.81 10.06
CA PRO A 27 6.41 3.70 9.46
C PRO A 27 6.46 4.01 7.96
N TYR A 28 5.64 3.31 7.18
CA TYR A 28 5.58 3.53 5.72
C TYR A 28 5.32 5.00 5.36
N GLU A 29 4.37 5.62 6.03
CA GLU A 29 4.01 7.03 5.75
C GLU A 29 5.21 7.96 5.97
N ASP A 30 5.93 7.78 7.09
CA ASP A 30 7.09 8.60 7.42
C ASP A 30 8.22 8.40 6.39
N SER A 31 8.45 7.16 5.96
CA SER A 31 9.46 6.87 4.93
C SER A 31 9.16 7.51 3.59
N VAL A 32 7.89 7.62 3.20
CA VAL A 32 7.48 8.29 1.96
C VAL A 32 7.51 9.80 2.10
N GLU A 33 7.05 10.36 3.24
CA GLU A 33 7.13 11.79 3.51
C GLU A 33 8.59 12.26 3.45
N GLU A 34 9.49 11.50 4.06
CA GLU A 34 10.92 11.77 4.03
C GLU A 34 11.48 11.71 2.60
N ALA A 35 11.20 10.67 1.85
CA ALA A 35 11.64 10.54 0.46
C ALA A 35 11.18 11.74 -0.39
N LEU A 36 9.94 12.18 -0.21
CA LEU A 36 9.40 13.35 -0.91
C LEU A 36 10.16 14.65 -0.59
N CYS A 37 10.70 14.80 0.63
CA CYS A 37 11.52 15.95 1.01
C CYS A 37 12.77 16.10 0.13
N PHE A 38 13.28 15.00 -0.43
CA PHE A 38 14.42 14.98 -1.34
C PHE A 38 14.02 14.88 -2.82
N GLY A 39 12.73 14.91 -3.12
CA GLY A 39 12.23 14.73 -4.48
C GLY A 39 12.29 13.29 -4.96
N TRP A 40 12.24 12.33 -4.03
CA TRP A 40 12.19 10.90 -4.31
C TRP A 40 10.77 10.36 -4.13
N ILE A 41 10.52 9.17 -4.62
CA ILE A 41 9.24 8.47 -4.52
C ILE A 41 9.47 6.96 -4.33
N ASP A 42 8.57 6.32 -3.59
CA ASP A 42 8.53 4.87 -3.52
C ASP A 42 8.09 4.26 -4.88
N SER A 43 8.69 3.17 -5.25
CA SER A 43 8.44 2.53 -6.55
C SER A 43 8.11 1.05 -6.42
N LEU A 44 9.06 0.22 -6.04
CA LEU A 44 8.92 -1.24 -6.01
C LEU A 44 8.87 -1.76 -4.58
N ILE A 45 8.02 -2.76 -4.36
CA ILE A 45 8.01 -3.58 -3.14
C ILE A 45 8.47 -4.99 -3.51
N GLN A 46 9.47 -5.49 -2.82
CA GLN A 46 9.97 -6.84 -2.98
C GLN A 46 9.93 -7.58 -1.65
N ARG A 47 9.29 -8.75 -1.62
CA ARG A 47 9.34 -9.63 -0.43
C ARG A 47 10.76 -10.17 -0.27
N ILE A 48 11.31 -10.04 0.93
CA ILE A 48 12.59 -10.66 1.30
C ILE A 48 12.31 -12.01 1.97
N ASP A 49 11.55 -11.99 3.06
CA ASP A 49 11.21 -13.18 3.85
C ASP A 49 9.82 -13.05 4.50
N GLU A 50 9.52 -13.90 5.48
CA GLU A 50 8.25 -13.85 6.21
C GLU A 50 8.12 -12.60 7.09
N GLN A 51 9.22 -12.00 7.50
CA GLN A 51 9.27 -10.90 8.45
C GLN A 51 9.52 -9.56 7.78
N ARG A 52 10.16 -9.52 6.58
CA ARG A 52 10.64 -8.30 5.93
C ARG A 52 10.25 -8.21 4.48
N TYR A 53 10.20 -6.98 4.01
CA TYR A 53 10.13 -6.64 2.59
C TYR A 53 11.06 -5.47 2.30
N ALA A 54 11.60 -5.41 1.08
CA ALA A 54 12.34 -4.27 0.60
C ALA A 54 11.40 -3.30 -0.11
N ARG A 55 11.61 -2.01 0.11
CA ARG A 55 10.96 -0.94 -0.64
C ARG A 55 12.02 -0.12 -1.37
N LYS A 56 11.82 0.05 -2.67
CA LYS A 56 12.72 0.87 -3.49
C LYS A 56 12.22 2.31 -3.51
N PHE A 57 13.12 3.24 -3.22
CA PHE A 57 12.91 4.67 -3.42
C PHE A 57 13.78 5.15 -4.59
N THR A 58 13.23 6.00 -5.44
CA THR A 58 13.93 6.52 -6.63
C THR A 58 13.66 8.01 -6.78
N PRO A 59 14.61 8.78 -7.37
CA PRO A 59 14.36 10.17 -7.74
C PRO A 59 13.12 10.26 -8.64
N ARG A 60 12.24 11.24 -8.37
CA ARG A 60 11.11 11.51 -9.25
C ARG A 60 11.58 11.96 -10.62
N ARG A 61 11.03 11.38 -11.65
CA ARG A 61 11.26 11.85 -13.03
C ARG A 61 10.53 13.17 -13.25
N ALA A 62 11.12 14.06 -14.03
CA ALA A 62 10.46 15.27 -14.46
C ALA A 62 9.16 14.93 -15.22
N GLY A 63 8.10 15.72 -15.00
CA GLY A 63 6.80 15.52 -15.65
C GLY A 63 6.01 14.31 -15.19
N SER A 64 6.45 13.56 -14.17
CA SER A 64 5.65 12.47 -13.63
C SER A 64 4.47 13.00 -12.81
N ALA A 65 3.26 12.47 -13.07
CA ALA A 65 2.04 12.91 -12.41
C ALA A 65 2.11 12.76 -10.89
N TRP A 66 1.58 13.75 -10.17
CA TRP A 66 1.44 13.71 -8.73
C TRP A 66 0.09 13.16 -8.32
N SER A 67 0.09 12.11 -7.51
CA SER A 67 -1.15 11.64 -6.88
C SER A 67 -1.61 12.62 -5.80
N ASP A 68 -2.92 12.76 -5.60
CA ASP A 68 -3.48 13.60 -4.55
C ASP A 68 -2.97 13.22 -3.14
N THR A 69 -2.69 11.94 -2.94
CA THR A 69 -2.09 11.46 -1.68
C THR A 69 -0.69 12.06 -1.47
N ASN A 70 0.16 12.07 -2.49
CA ASN A 70 1.50 12.63 -2.37
C ASN A 70 1.48 14.16 -2.30
N LYS A 71 0.53 14.82 -3.00
CA LYS A 71 0.32 16.27 -2.83
C LYS A 71 -0.04 16.61 -1.37
N ARG A 72 -0.93 15.83 -0.73
CA ARG A 72 -1.27 16.01 0.70
C ARG A 72 -0.09 15.78 1.62
N ARG A 73 0.75 14.77 1.34
CA ARG A 73 1.98 14.52 2.13
C ARG A 73 2.93 15.71 2.04
N VAL A 74 3.18 16.21 0.84
CA VAL A 74 4.03 17.41 0.64
C VAL A 74 3.46 18.63 1.35
N ALA A 75 2.17 18.92 1.20
CA ALA A 75 1.52 20.04 1.88
C ALA A 75 1.60 19.90 3.40
N LYS A 76 1.46 18.69 3.94
CA LYS A 76 1.63 18.38 5.36
C LYS A 76 3.07 18.68 5.81
N VAL A 77 4.06 18.16 5.11
CA VAL A 77 5.48 18.34 5.44
C VAL A 77 5.87 19.82 5.44
N ILE A 78 5.42 20.58 4.43
CA ILE A 78 5.69 22.02 4.34
C ILE A 78 5.02 22.77 5.51
N ARG A 79 3.74 22.51 5.78
CA ARG A 79 2.99 23.17 6.87
C ARG A 79 3.56 22.89 8.25
N GLU A 80 3.95 21.66 8.50
CA GLU A 80 4.49 21.23 9.79
C GLU A 80 5.96 21.60 9.99
N GLY A 81 6.60 22.10 8.96
CA GLY A 81 8.05 22.42 8.99
C GLY A 81 8.90 21.19 9.27
N ARG A 82 8.29 20.00 9.11
CA ARG A 82 8.94 18.72 9.31
C ARG A 82 9.65 18.30 8.03
N GLY A 83 10.94 18.17 8.11
CA GLY A 83 11.66 17.11 7.48
C GLY A 83 12.15 16.29 8.64
N SER A 84 11.75 15.01 8.72
CA SER A 84 12.14 14.04 9.72
C SER A 84 12.00 14.45 11.20
N SER A 85 10.94 13.98 11.82
CA SER A 85 10.82 13.85 13.28
C SER A 85 11.31 12.48 13.75
N LEU A 86 12.26 11.86 13.04
CA LEU A 86 12.87 10.64 13.56
C LEU A 86 13.75 11.04 14.74
N PRO A 87 13.56 10.45 15.94
CA PRO A 87 14.42 10.74 17.07
C PRO A 87 15.86 10.42 16.67
N HIS A 88 16.73 11.41 16.82
CA HIS A 88 18.18 11.23 16.75
C HIS A 88 18.53 10.10 17.71
N GLY A 89 18.98 8.95 17.21
CA GLY A 89 19.40 7.83 18.03
C GLY A 89 18.80 6.48 17.73
N SER A 90 17.86 6.34 16.80
CA SER A 90 17.54 5.02 16.28
C SER A 90 18.60 4.62 15.26
N ASP A 91 19.25 3.48 15.45
CA ASP A 91 20.26 2.86 14.56
C ASP A 91 19.72 2.49 13.16
N MET A 92 18.73 3.20 12.70
CA MET A 92 18.11 3.05 11.38
C MET A 92 18.68 4.06 10.41
N ALA A 93 19.98 3.96 10.18
CA ALA A 93 20.62 4.65 9.06
C ALA A 93 20.10 4.04 7.73
N LEU A 94 19.04 4.63 7.21
CA LEU A 94 18.78 4.55 5.77
C LEU A 94 19.97 5.22 5.08
N CYS A 95 21.00 4.45 4.67
CA CYS A 95 22.13 4.90 3.85
C CYS A 95 22.80 6.20 4.34
N ASP A 96 23.37 6.28 5.55
CA ASP A 96 23.98 7.52 6.08
C ASP A 96 23.10 8.77 5.95
N TRP A 97 21.81 8.56 5.87
CA TRP A 97 20.80 9.56 5.65
C TRP A 97 20.59 10.38 6.94
N ASN A 98 21.13 11.57 6.95
CA ASN A 98 20.87 12.59 7.96
C ASN A 98 19.91 13.63 7.38
N PRO A 99 18.59 13.44 7.53
CA PRO A 99 17.62 14.27 6.86
C PRO A 99 17.61 15.71 7.42
N PRO A 100 17.58 16.71 6.57
CA PRO A 100 17.32 18.07 7.02
C PRO A 100 15.88 18.22 7.50
N ALA A 101 15.68 19.05 8.51
CA ALA A 101 14.36 19.32 9.12
C ALA A 101 13.35 20.02 8.19
N ARG A 102 13.60 20.10 6.87
CA ARG A 102 12.75 20.83 5.91
C ARG A 102 12.86 20.21 4.51
N MET A 103 11.86 20.47 3.67
CA MET A 103 11.95 20.19 2.24
C MET A 103 13.25 20.75 1.66
N THR A 104 14.02 19.92 1.00
CA THR A 104 15.26 20.34 0.34
C THR A 104 14.95 21.12 -0.94
N ALA A 105 15.93 21.89 -1.42
CA ALA A 105 15.83 22.56 -2.72
C ALA A 105 15.55 21.54 -3.86
N ALA A 106 16.15 20.35 -3.79
CA ALA A 106 15.91 19.25 -4.73
C ALA A 106 14.47 18.73 -4.66
N GLY A 107 13.90 18.61 -3.45
CA GLY A 107 12.51 18.25 -3.27
C GLY A 107 11.55 19.30 -3.81
N LEU A 108 11.78 20.55 -3.47
CA LEU A 108 10.98 21.68 -3.97
C LEU A 108 11.02 21.80 -5.51
N ALA A 109 12.18 21.59 -6.13
CA ALA A 109 12.34 21.63 -7.59
C ALA A 109 11.55 20.53 -8.33
N LYS A 110 11.08 19.48 -7.63
CA LYS A 110 10.24 18.42 -8.23
C LYS A 110 8.75 18.71 -8.14
N ILE A 111 8.35 19.80 -7.47
CA ILE A 111 6.95 20.19 -7.34
C ILE A 111 6.59 21.04 -8.57
N ASP A 112 5.81 20.46 -9.47
CA ASP A 112 5.36 21.04 -10.73
C ASP A 112 3.86 21.37 -10.73
N TYR A 113 3.27 21.56 -9.56
CA TYR A 113 1.87 21.90 -9.36
C TYR A 113 1.71 23.03 -8.33
N PRO A 114 0.60 23.78 -8.34
CA PRO A 114 0.32 24.80 -7.32
C PRO A 114 0.27 24.18 -5.92
N LEU A 115 0.98 24.78 -4.96
CA LEU A 115 0.99 24.38 -3.55
C LEU A 115 -0.28 24.87 -2.82
N GLU A 116 -1.41 24.85 -3.49
CA GLU A 116 -2.70 25.06 -2.85
C GLU A 116 -3.04 23.88 -1.94
N GLU A 117 -3.89 24.14 -0.95
CA GLU A 117 -4.32 23.06 -0.04
C GLU A 117 -4.97 21.94 -0.87
N PRO A 118 -4.40 20.74 -0.90
CA PRO A 118 -4.94 19.68 -1.73
C PRO A 118 -6.34 19.32 -1.21
N PRO A 119 -7.24 18.91 -2.09
CA PRO A 119 -8.59 18.55 -1.70
C PRO A 119 -8.56 17.52 -0.56
N PRO A 120 -9.50 17.59 0.39
CA PRO A 120 -9.58 16.65 1.49
C PRO A 120 -9.56 15.21 0.96
N ALA A 121 -8.97 14.30 1.73
CA ALA A 121 -8.94 12.90 1.34
C ALA A 121 -10.38 12.44 1.02
N PRO A 122 -10.61 11.79 -0.11
CA PRO A 122 -11.94 11.33 -0.44
C PRO A 122 -12.42 10.44 0.71
N LYS A 123 -13.57 10.79 1.28
CA LYS A 123 -14.23 9.93 2.26
C LYS A 123 -14.33 8.54 1.63
N ARG A 124 -13.87 7.50 2.33
CA ARG A 124 -14.02 6.12 1.85
C ARG A 124 -15.51 5.92 1.58
N LYS A 125 -15.85 5.73 0.31
CA LYS A 125 -17.24 5.41 -0.06
C LYS A 125 -17.65 4.19 0.76
N GLU A 126 -18.78 4.30 1.43
CA GLU A 126 -19.38 3.17 2.11
C GLU A 126 -19.55 2.01 1.12
N LEU A 127 -19.26 0.81 1.54
CA LEU A 127 -19.38 -0.35 0.67
C LEU A 127 -20.86 -0.73 0.57
N VAL A 128 -21.52 -0.24 -0.46
CA VAL A 128 -22.88 -0.68 -0.80
C VAL A 128 -22.77 -1.93 -1.65
N LEU A 129 -23.19 -3.06 -1.08
CA LEU A 129 -23.24 -4.33 -1.81
C LEU A 129 -24.57 -4.43 -2.57
N PRO A 130 -24.57 -4.82 -3.84
CA PRO A 130 -25.80 -5.11 -4.58
C PRO A 130 -26.62 -6.20 -3.89
N VAL A 131 -27.95 -6.03 -3.85
CA VAL A 131 -28.88 -6.99 -3.18
C VAL A 131 -28.69 -8.40 -3.71
N TRP A 132 -28.64 -8.58 -5.03
CA TRP A 132 -28.43 -9.88 -5.67
C TRP A 132 -27.11 -10.56 -5.26
N LEU A 133 -26.06 -9.80 -4.93
CA LEU A 133 -24.80 -10.35 -4.45
C LEU A 133 -24.93 -10.85 -3.02
N VAL A 134 -25.58 -10.08 -2.18
CA VAL A 134 -25.87 -10.47 -0.78
C VAL A 134 -26.71 -11.73 -0.75
N GLU A 135 -27.79 -11.78 -1.52
CA GLU A 135 -28.66 -12.95 -1.63
C GLU A 135 -27.89 -14.17 -2.16
N GLY A 136 -27.09 -13.97 -3.21
CA GLY A 136 -26.28 -15.06 -3.77
C GLY A 136 -25.26 -15.63 -2.79
N LEU A 137 -24.57 -14.79 -2.00
CA LEU A 137 -23.60 -15.28 -1.01
C LEU A 137 -24.29 -15.89 0.21
N LYS A 138 -25.45 -15.40 0.61
CA LYS A 138 -26.24 -15.94 1.74
C LYS A 138 -26.81 -17.34 1.49
N THR A 139 -26.75 -17.85 0.26
CA THR A 139 -27.10 -19.26 -0.01
C THR A 139 -26.17 -20.23 0.73
N SER A 140 -24.95 -19.78 1.10
CA SER A 140 -24.05 -20.49 1.99
C SER A 140 -23.79 -19.66 3.25
N PRO A 141 -24.32 -20.02 4.42
CA PRO A 141 -24.10 -19.30 5.68
C PRO A 141 -22.61 -19.16 6.02
N GLN A 142 -21.83 -20.21 5.79
CA GLN A 142 -20.39 -20.23 6.03
C GLN A 142 -19.64 -19.23 5.13
N ALA A 143 -20.00 -19.17 3.84
CA ALA A 143 -19.40 -18.22 2.91
C ALA A 143 -19.75 -16.78 3.28
N TRP A 144 -20.99 -16.51 3.69
CA TRP A 144 -21.42 -15.20 4.13
C TRP A 144 -20.68 -14.74 5.38
N GLU A 145 -20.58 -15.57 6.41
CA GLU A 145 -19.86 -15.26 7.65
C GLU A 145 -18.38 -14.93 7.36
N ASN A 146 -17.73 -15.73 6.51
CA ASN A 146 -16.35 -15.50 6.13
C ASN A 146 -16.20 -14.23 5.29
N PHE A 147 -17.18 -13.89 4.44
CA PHE A 147 -17.19 -12.64 3.68
C PHE A 147 -17.32 -11.41 4.59
N GLU A 148 -18.18 -11.43 5.60
CA GLU A 148 -18.35 -10.33 6.56
C GLU A 148 -17.07 -10.08 7.37
N LYS A 149 -16.30 -11.12 7.68
CA LYS A 149 -15.01 -11.02 8.38
C LYS A 149 -13.89 -10.45 7.51
N LEU A 150 -14.07 -10.38 6.19
CA LEU A 150 -13.05 -9.82 5.32
C LEU A 150 -12.90 -8.30 5.52
N PRO A 151 -11.66 -7.78 5.40
CA PRO A 151 -11.46 -6.34 5.33
C PRO A 151 -12.28 -5.71 4.17
N PRO A 152 -12.78 -4.47 4.31
CA PRO A 152 -13.61 -3.82 3.29
C PRO A 152 -12.98 -3.74 1.90
N SER A 153 -11.65 -3.71 1.81
CA SER A 153 -10.93 -3.76 0.53
C SER A 153 -11.10 -5.09 -0.20
N HIS A 154 -11.12 -6.19 0.54
CA HIS A 154 -11.34 -7.53 -0.03
C HIS A 154 -12.81 -7.74 -0.41
N GLN A 155 -13.74 -7.27 0.43
CA GLN A 155 -15.16 -7.29 0.10
C GLN A 155 -15.45 -6.54 -1.22
N ARG A 156 -14.86 -5.33 -1.39
CA ARG A 156 -14.95 -4.58 -2.66
C ARG A 156 -14.38 -5.34 -3.84
N ARG A 157 -13.29 -6.09 -3.64
CA ARG A 157 -12.68 -6.89 -4.71
C ARG A 157 -13.61 -8.00 -5.18
N TYR A 158 -14.25 -8.73 -4.26
CA TYR A 158 -15.25 -9.74 -4.60
C TYR A 158 -16.45 -9.10 -5.31
N ALA A 159 -17.00 -8.02 -4.75
CA ALA A 159 -18.14 -7.31 -5.33
C ALA A 159 -17.82 -6.81 -6.75
N GLY A 160 -16.66 -6.18 -6.95
CA GLY A 160 -16.22 -5.71 -8.26
C GLY A 160 -16.06 -6.86 -9.26
N TRP A 161 -15.31 -7.90 -8.89
CA TRP A 161 -15.08 -9.05 -9.77
C TRP A 161 -16.38 -9.74 -10.21
N ILE A 162 -17.36 -9.88 -9.31
CA ILE A 162 -18.66 -10.48 -9.67
C ILE A 162 -19.48 -9.51 -10.52
N SER A 163 -19.49 -8.21 -10.19
CA SER A 163 -20.24 -7.17 -10.90
C SER A 163 -19.72 -6.89 -12.32
N ASP A 164 -18.43 -7.14 -12.58
CA ASP A 164 -17.83 -6.99 -13.91
C ASP A 164 -18.36 -8.01 -14.93
N ALA A 165 -19.11 -9.03 -14.47
CA ALA A 165 -19.73 -10.00 -15.36
C ALA A 165 -20.91 -9.37 -16.11
N LYS A 166 -20.78 -9.19 -17.42
CA LYS A 166 -21.83 -8.63 -18.29
C LYS A 166 -23.01 -9.58 -18.49
N GLN A 167 -22.75 -10.88 -18.50
CA GLN A 167 -23.77 -11.92 -18.70
C GLN A 167 -24.17 -12.53 -17.36
N GLU A 168 -25.49 -12.75 -17.20
CA GLU A 168 -26.04 -13.34 -15.96
C GLU A 168 -25.45 -14.70 -15.65
N ALA A 169 -25.33 -15.59 -16.65
CA ALA A 169 -24.73 -16.91 -16.47
C ALA A 169 -23.29 -16.83 -15.95
N THR A 170 -22.51 -15.82 -16.40
CA THR A 170 -21.16 -15.59 -15.91
C THR A 170 -21.16 -15.06 -14.47
N ARG A 171 -22.13 -14.22 -14.13
CA ARG A 171 -22.32 -13.67 -12.79
C ARG A 171 -22.63 -14.78 -11.80
N GLN A 172 -23.57 -15.66 -12.15
CA GLN A 172 -23.94 -16.81 -11.32
C GLN A 172 -22.75 -17.76 -11.10
N ARG A 173 -22.00 -18.05 -12.16
CA ARG A 173 -20.76 -18.85 -12.02
C ARG A 173 -19.75 -18.20 -11.10
N ARG A 174 -19.56 -16.87 -11.15
CA ARG A 174 -18.64 -16.15 -10.26
C ARG A 174 -19.13 -16.13 -8.82
N ILE A 175 -20.44 -16.07 -8.57
CA ILE A 175 -21.02 -16.21 -7.23
C ILE A 175 -20.69 -17.58 -6.67
N GLN A 176 -20.91 -18.66 -7.41
CA GLN A 176 -20.60 -20.02 -6.96
C GLN A 176 -19.10 -20.19 -6.68
N GLU A 177 -18.25 -19.64 -7.53
CA GLU A 177 -16.81 -19.66 -7.32
C GLU A 177 -16.41 -18.86 -6.07
N ALA A 178 -17.04 -17.70 -5.82
CA ALA A 178 -16.82 -16.89 -4.62
C ALA A 178 -17.22 -17.66 -3.37
N ILE A 179 -18.37 -18.34 -3.37
CA ILE A 179 -18.83 -19.18 -2.25
C ILE A 179 -17.78 -20.25 -1.94
N ARG A 180 -17.36 -21.00 -2.96
CA ARG A 180 -16.35 -22.05 -2.80
C ARG A 180 -15.04 -21.55 -2.20
N MET A 181 -14.58 -20.37 -2.65
CA MET A 181 -13.35 -19.74 -2.13
C MET A 181 -13.53 -19.26 -0.69
N LEU A 182 -14.66 -18.63 -0.39
CA LEU A 182 -14.95 -18.11 0.94
C LEU A 182 -15.10 -19.24 1.98
N GLU A 183 -15.77 -20.34 1.64
CA GLU A 183 -15.87 -21.54 2.50
C GLU A 183 -14.49 -22.10 2.88
N LYS A 184 -13.53 -22.02 1.95
CA LYS A 184 -12.16 -22.47 2.17
C LYS A 184 -11.24 -21.39 2.77
N ASN A 185 -11.76 -20.21 3.11
CA ASN A 185 -10.96 -19.04 3.52
C ASN A 185 -9.89 -18.66 2.48
N GLU A 186 -10.09 -18.98 1.23
CA GLU A 186 -9.23 -18.54 0.13
C GLU A 186 -9.54 -17.08 -0.23
N ARG A 187 -8.51 -16.32 -0.65
CA ARG A 187 -8.68 -14.92 -1.01
C ARG A 187 -8.60 -14.73 -2.52
N LEU A 188 -9.56 -14.00 -3.06
CA LEU A 188 -9.58 -13.65 -4.48
C LEU A 188 -8.27 -12.94 -4.90
N GLY A 189 -7.60 -13.47 -5.92
CA GLY A 189 -6.38 -12.90 -6.48
C GLY A 189 -5.10 -13.13 -5.66
N ILE A 190 -5.15 -13.96 -4.63
CA ILE A 190 -3.97 -14.44 -3.93
C ILE A 190 -3.85 -15.93 -4.26
N SER A 191 -3.00 -16.27 -5.24
CA SER A 191 -2.66 -17.66 -5.46
C SER A 191 -2.08 -18.24 -4.17
N PRO A 192 -2.50 -19.45 -3.74
CA PRO A 192 -1.86 -20.11 -2.62
C PRO A 192 -0.34 -20.21 -2.90
N PRO A 193 0.52 -20.13 -1.86
CA PRO A 193 1.95 -20.28 -2.05
C PRO A 193 2.19 -21.59 -2.77
N LYS A 194 2.91 -21.54 -3.90
CA LYS A 194 3.32 -22.76 -4.62
C LYS A 194 4.06 -23.64 -3.63
N VAL A 195 3.45 -24.72 -3.20
CA VAL A 195 4.11 -25.76 -2.43
C VAL A 195 5.22 -26.30 -3.33
N LYS A 196 6.47 -25.98 -3.00
CA LYS A 196 7.60 -26.63 -3.65
C LYS A 196 7.44 -28.11 -3.38
N LYS A 197 7.18 -28.90 -4.41
CA LYS A 197 7.32 -30.36 -4.32
C LYS A 197 8.78 -30.60 -3.94
N VAL A 198 8.98 -31.09 -2.72
CA VAL A 198 10.27 -31.68 -2.31
C VAL A 198 10.38 -32.96 -3.14
N GLY A 199 11.29 -32.96 -4.10
CA GLY A 199 11.73 -34.15 -4.79
C GLY A 199 12.87 -34.77 -4.05
#